data_b507d2fdbf2646b4d211f131e486e790
#
_entry.id   b507d2fdbf2646b4d211f131e486e790
#
_cell.length_a   1.000
_cell.length_b   1.000
_cell.length_c   1.000
_cell.angle_alpha   90.00
_cell.angle_beta   90.00
_cell.angle_gamma   90.00
#
_symmetry.space_group_name_H-M   'P 1'
#
loop_
_entity.id
_entity.type
_entity.pdbx_description
1 polymer ?
#
loop_
_entity_poly.entity_id
_entity_poly.type
_entity_poly.pdbx_seq_one_letter_code
_entity_poly.pdbx_strand_id
1 'polypeptide(L)'
;MLLVIDAGNTNVVFAVHDSSSWRGTWRIATEPQRTSDEYAVWLHTLLKLCKIKPSDITRSVIGTVVPAALYHLRKLCRDWFRTEPLVARSGLNWGFAIKVDQPAEVGADRLLNALAAQDRFGGPLIVVDFGTATTFDVVDQDGAYLGGVIAPGINLSIEALHQAAARLPRIGIGRPHVVIGKSTVPAMQSGIYWGYVGLVEGLVARIQSEYGAAMKVVATGGLAPLFAEGTLVIEQIEPDLTLDGLRLLAARNPTPTFTRDKTRLIESE
;
A
#
# COMPACT_ATOMS: atom_id res chain seq x y z
N MET A 1 18.09 4.60 12.04
CA MET A 1 17.30 4.07 10.90
C MET A 1 15.81 4.23 11.17
N LEU A 2 14.97 4.24 10.12
CA LEU A 2 13.52 4.28 10.19
C LEU A 2 12.95 2.90 9.90
N LEU A 3 12.13 2.37 10.81
CA LEU A 3 11.30 1.19 10.56
C LEU A 3 9.96 1.65 9.97
N VAL A 4 9.65 1.15 8.79
CA VAL A 4 8.40 1.40 8.07
C VAL A 4 7.56 0.14 8.09
N ILE A 5 6.29 0.26 8.46
CA ILE A 5 5.33 -0.86 8.54
C ILE A 5 4.09 -0.47 7.74
N ASP A 6 3.78 -1.25 6.71
CA ASP A 6 2.54 -1.14 5.94
C ASP A 6 1.69 -2.39 6.18
N ALA A 7 0.57 -2.23 6.85
CA ALA A 7 -0.33 -3.32 7.19
C ALA A 7 -1.61 -3.27 6.36
N GLY A 8 -1.58 -3.98 5.24
CA GLY A 8 -2.72 -4.21 4.37
C GLY A 8 -3.55 -5.42 4.77
N ASN A 9 -4.71 -5.61 4.12
CA ASN A 9 -5.62 -6.73 4.40
C ASN A 9 -5.02 -8.12 4.11
N THR A 10 -4.07 -8.21 3.17
CA THR A 10 -3.46 -9.48 2.75
C THR A 10 -2.07 -9.69 3.35
N ASN A 11 -1.26 -8.65 3.39
CA ASN A 11 0.12 -8.70 3.87
C ASN A 11 0.44 -7.53 4.78
N VAL A 12 1.33 -7.78 5.75
CA VAL A 12 2.07 -6.73 6.47
C VAL A 12 3.48 -6.68 5.89
N VAL A 13 3.88 -5.51 5.42
CA VAL A 13 5.22 -5.25 4.87
C VAL A 13 6.02 -4.47 5.90
N PHE A 14 7.22 -4.94 6.18
CA PHE A 14 8.21 -4.28 7.03
C PHE A 14 9.38 -3.85 6.18
N ALA A 15 9.84 -2.63 6.33
CA ALA A 15 11.02 -2.14 5.64
C ALA A 15 11.88 -1.27 6.56
N VAL A 16 13.18 -1.28 6.35
CA VAL A 16 14.12 -0.42 7.10
C VAL A 16 14.87 0.48 6.14
N HIS A 17 14.83 1.78 6.40
CA HIS A 17 15.52 2.81 5.65
C HIS A 17 16.61 3.48 6.49
N ASP A 18 17.81 3.65 5.93
CA ASP A 18 18.98 4.21 6.64
C ASP A 18 19.26 5.68 6.33
N SER A 19 18.32 6.44 5.87
CA SER A 19 18.44 7.80 5.33
C SER A 19 18.91 7.92 3.87
N SER A 20 19.55 6.90 3.32
CA SER A 20 20.00 6.88 1.92
C SER A 20 19.32 5.84 1.07
N SER A 21 19.04 4.66 1.65
CA SER A 21 18.52 3.51 0.92
C SER A 21 17.69 2.56 1.80
N TRP A 22 16.87 1.75 1.15
CA TRP A 22 16.20 0.62 1.77
C TRP A 22 17.22 -0.48 2.09
N ARG A 23 17.33 -0.86 3.37
CA ARG A 23 18.27 -1.87 3.87
C ARG A 23 17.67 -3.28 3.87
N GLY A 24 16.37 -3.37 3.79
CA GLY A 24 15.63 -4.61 3.67
C GLY A 24 14.14 -4.34 3.65
N THR A 25 13.43 -5.21 2.93
CA THR A 25 11.97 -5.23 2.85
C THR A 25 11.51 -6.67 3.00
N TRP A 26 10.58 -6.89 3.93
CA TRP A 26 10.08 -8.22 4.26
C TRP A 26 8.56 -8.21 4.33
N ARG A 27 7.97 -9.34 4.02
CA ARG A 27 6.51 -9.47 3.91
C ARG A 27 6.05 -10.69 4.67
N ILE A 28 4.97 -10.54 5.44
CA ILE A 28 4.31 -11.64 6.14
C ILE A 28 2.80 -11.52 5.91
N ALA A 29 2.09 -12.66 5.86
CA ALA A 29 0.63 -12.64 5.73
C ALA A 29 -0.02 -11.87 6.89
N THR A 30 -1.05 -11.10 6.60
CA THR A 30 -1.83 -10.41 7.62
C THR A 30 -2.62 -11.43 8.43
N GLU A 31 -2.35 -11.47 9.72
CA GLU A 31 -3.07 -12.22 10.72
C GLU A 31 -3.50 -11.22 11.80
N PRO A 32 -4.78 -10.83 11.87
CA PRO A 32 -5.21 -9.74 12.75
C PRO A 32 -4.90 -9.97 14.25
N GLN A 33 -4.77 -11.24 14.66
CA GLN A 33 -4.49 -11.61 16.05
C GLN A 33 -3.01 -11.89 16.32
N ARG A 34 -2.12 -11.74 15.31
CA ARG A 34 -0.69 -11.96 15.50
C ARG A 34 -0.13 -10.99 16.53
N THR A 35 0.50 -11.54 17.54
CA THR A 35 1.02 -10.78 18.69
C THR A 35 2.28 -9.99 18.34
N SER A 36 2.59 -8.98 19.16
CA SER A 36 3.85 -8.22 19.05
C SER A 36 5.08 -9.11 19.13
N ASP A 37 5.01 -10.19 19.92
CA ASP A 37 6.15 -11.07 20.17
C ASP A 37 6.40 -12.00 18.96
N GLU A 38 5.36 -12.49 18.31
CA GLU A 38 5.49 -13.24 17.04
C GLU A 38 6.12 -12.37 15.95
N TYR A 39 5.66 -11.13 15.79
CA TYR A 39 6.30 -10.18 14.86
C TYR A 39 7.77 -9.94 15.25
N ALA A 40 8.07 -9.79 16.54
CA ALA A 40 9.42 -9.49 17.01
C ALA A 40 10.41 -10.62 16.71
N VAL A 41 10.07 -11.87 17.04
CA VAL A 41 10.92 -13.03 16.77
C VAL A 41 11.23 -13.16 15.28
N TRP A 42 10.20 -13.05 14.45
CA TRP A 42 10.33 -13.12 13.01
C TRP A 42 11.19 -11.96 12.46
N LEU A 43 10.88 -10.72 12.84
CA LEU A 43 11.57 -9.54 12.31
C LEU A 43 13.03 -9.46 12.81
N HIS A 44 13.31 -9.80 14.08
CA HIS A 44 14.67 -9.83 14.61
C HIS A 44 15.57 -10.80 13.85
N THR A 45 15.04 -11.96 13.45
CA THR A 45 15.79 -12.92 12.63
C THR A 45 16.18 -12.31 11.29
N LEU A 46 15.26 -11.63 10.61
CA LEU A 46 15.50 -10.99 9.33
C LEU A 46 16.45 -9.79 9.42
N LEU A 47 16.30 -8.96 10.47
CA LEU A 47 17.22 -7.85 10.74
C LEU A 47 18.65 -8.36 10.95
N LYS A 48 18.82 -9.47 11.71
CA LYS A 48 20.11 -10.09 11.94
C LYS A 48 20.78 -10.58 10.64
N LEU A 49 20.01 -11.16 9.73
CA LEU A 49 20.51 -11.58 8.40
C LEU A 49 21.01 -10.38 7.59
N CYS A 50 20.37 -9.23 7.73
CA CYS A 50 20.79 -7.97 7.09
C CYS A 50 21.82 -7.17 7.89
N LYS A 51 22.34 -7.72 9.00
CA LYS A 51 23.31 -7.07 9.91
C LYS A 51 22.80 -5.75 10.49
N ILE A 52 21.50 -5.64 10.72
CA ILE A 52 20.83 -4.50 11.35
C ILE A 52 20.56 -4.88 12.82
N LYS A 53 21.00 -4.03 13.75
CA LYS A 53 20.68 -4.20 15.18
C LYS A 53 19.34 -3.52 15.48
N PRO A 54 18.52 -4.07 16.38
CA PRO A 54 17.29 -3.39 16.83
C PRO A 54 17.54 -1.98 17.36
N SER A 55 18.69 -1.75 18.00
CA SER A 55 19.11 -0.43 18.50
C SER A 55 19.42 0.60 17.40
N ASP A 56 19.63 0.16 16.16
CA ASP A 56 19.87 1.07 15.03
C ASP A 56 18.55 1.71 14.57
N ILE A 57 17.41 1.11 14.93
CA ILE A 57 16.08 1.65 14.62
C ILE A 57 15.73 2.68 15.69
N THR A 58 15.69 3.93 15.29
CA THR A 58 15.46 5.08 16.19
C THR A 58 14.10 5.75 15.96
N ARG A 59 13.40 5.39 14.88
CA ARG A 59 12.08 5.89 14.53
C ARG A 59 11.25 4.78 13.88
N SER A 60 9.94 4.90 13.98
CA SER A 60 9.02 3.98 13.31
C SER A 60 7.79 4.73 12.77
N VAL A 61 7.22 4.21 11.68
CA VAL A 61 5.99 4.70 11.08
C VAL A 61 5.12 3.51 10.66
N ILE A 62 3.82 3.63 10.88
CA ILE A 62 2.84 2.58 10.56
C ILE A 62 1.75 3.18 9.66
N GLY A 63 1.56 2.58 8.48
CA GLY A 63 0.34 2.67 7.69
C GLY A 63 -0.50 1.43 7.92
N THR A 64 -1.80 1.57 8.12
CA THR A 64 -2.67 0.39 8.25
C THR A 64 -4.10 0.68 7.85
N VAL A 65 -4.68 -0.28 7.14
CA VAL A 65 -6.12 -0.40 6.87
C VAL A 65 -6.74 -1.55 7.68
N VAL A 66 -5.97 -2.13 8.64
CA VAL A 66 -6.39 -3.23 9.52
C VAL A 66 -6.33 -2.77 10.97
N PRO A 67 -7.40 -2.18 11.52
CA PRO A 67 -7.40 -1.63 12.88
C PRO A 67 -7.00 -2.63 13.97
N ALA A 68 -7.37 -3.90 13.82
CA ALA A 68 -7.05 -4.96 14.77
C ALA A 68 -5.53 -5.21 14.91
N ALA A 69 -4.76 -5.05 13.81
CA ALA A 69 -3.31 -5.24 13.84
C ALA A 69 -2.57 -4.05 14.51
N LEU A 70 -3.16 -2.86 14.52
CA LEU A 70 -2.49 -1.65 14.97
C LEU A 70 -1.98 -1.73 16.41
N TYR A 71 -2.76 -2.31 17.31
CA TYR A 71 -2.36 -2.46 18.72
C TYR A 71 -1.05 -3.25 18.84
N HIS A 72 -0.96 -4.40 18.19
CA HIS A 72 0.22 -5.28 18.24
C HIS A 72 1.43 -4.67 17.53
N LEU A 73 1.22 -3.97 16.42
CA LEU A 73 2.29 -3.26 15.69
C LEU A 73 2.85 -2.08 16.49
N ARG A 74 1.98 -1.32 17.19
CA ARG A 74 2.44 -0.28 18.12
C ARG A 74 3.23 -0.87 19.29
N LYS A 75 2.73 -1.96 19.88
CA LYS A 75 3.40 -2.67 20.95
C LYS A 75 4.76 -3.20 20.51
N LEU A 76 4.87 -3.76 19.30
CA LEU A 76 6.15 -4.15 18.69
C LEU A 76 7.15 -2.98 18.66
N CYS A 77 6.72 -1.81 18.15
CA CYS A 77 7.60 -0.65 18.07
C CYS A 77 8.08 -0.18 19.45
N ARG A 78 7.20 -0.14 20.44
CA ARG A 78 7.49 0.33 21.80
C ARG A 78 8.38 -0.64 22.58
N ASP A 79 8.00 -1.89 22.61
CA ASP A 79 8.64 -2.87 23.51
C ASP A 79 9.97 -3.38 22.95
N TRP A 80 10.04 -3.60 21.63
CA TRP A 80 11.18 -4.23 20.99
C TRP A 80 12.15 -3.25 20.31
N PHE A 81 11.65 -2.13 19.81
CA PHE A 81 12.47 -1.11 19.14
C PHE A 81 12.61 0.19 19.93
N ARG A 82 11.88 0.34 21.05
CA ARG A 82 11.89 1.55 21.89
C ARG A 82 11.60 2.82 21.11
N THR A 83 10.62 2.74 20.19
CA THR A 83 10.17 3.87 19.39
C THR A 83 8.66 4.07 19.56
N GLU A 84 8.20 5.31 19.65
CA GLU A 84 6.78 5.62 19.52
C GLU A 84 6.48 5.78 18.02
N PRO A 85 5.65 4.89 17.42
CA PRO A 85 5.42 4.96 15.98
C PRO A 85 4.51 6.12 15.61
N LEU A 86 4.88 6.84 14.54
CA LEU A 86 3.94 7.66 13.81
C LEU A 86 2.92 6.76 13.14
N VAL A 87 1.62 6.98 13.36
CA VAL A 87 0.57 6.24 12.65
C VAL A 87 -0.04 7.14 11.60
N ALA A 88 0.01 6.70 10.34
CA ALA A 88 -0.60 7.42 9.22
C ALA A 88 -2.12 7.53 9.45
N ARG A 89 -2.62 8.77 9.52
CA ARG A 89 -4.03 9.09 9.78
C ARG A 89 -4.34 10.50 9.30
N SER A 90 -5.62 10.84 9.23
CA SER A 90 -6.06 12.22 9.00
C SER A 90 -5.47 13.18 10.06
N GLY A 91 -5.28 14.44 9.70
CA GLY A 91 -4.75 15.48 10.60
C GLY A 91 -3.22 15.54 10.69
N LEU A 92 -2.48 14.66 10.02
CA LEU A 92 -1.04 14.79 9.85
C LEU A 92 -0.71 15.82 8.75
N ASN A 93 0.52 16.30 8.77
CA ASN A 93 1.06 17.11 7.67
C ASN A 93 1.39 16.21 6.48
N TRP A 94 0.50 16.11 5.51
CA TRP A 94 0.69 15.38 4.27
C TRP A 94 1.57 16.14 3.26
N GLY A 95 1.70 17.47 3.45
CA GLY A 95 2.48 18.34 2.56
C GLY A 95 1.78 18.67 1.25
N PHE A 96 0.51 18.29 1.09
CA PHE A 96 -0.36 18.66 -0.03
C PHE A 96 -1.81 18.85 0.43
N ALA A 97 -2.59 19.56 -0.37
CA ALA A 97 -4.02 19.75 -0.11
C ALA A 97 -4.83 18.51 -0.47
N ILE A 98 -5.80 18.16 0.37
CA ILE A 98 -6.76 17.07 0.13
C ILE A 98 -8.09 17.71 -0.21
N LYS A 99 -8.43 17.76 -1.51
CA LYS A 99 -9.61 18.46 -2.06
C LYS A 99 -10.76 17.48 -2.29
N VAL A 100 -11.23 16.84 -1.21
CA VAL A 100 -12.38 15.92 -1.24
C VAL A 100 -13.40 16.34 -0.19
N ASP A 101 -14.64 15.88 -0.31
CA ASP A 101 -15.73 16.26 0.60
C ASP A 101 -15.47 15.82 2.04
N GLN A 102 -14.90 14.63 2.23
CA GLN A 102 -14.64 14.02 3.53
C GLN A 102 -13.16 13.56 3.63
N PRO A 103 -12.20 14.48 3.89
CA PRO A 103 -10.77 14.13 3.95
C PRO A 103 -10.42 13.05 4.97
N ALA A 104 -11.20 12.95 6.04
CA ALA A 104 -10.97 11.96 7.10
C ALA A 104 -11.32 10.52 6.70
N GLU A 105 -12.11 10.33 5.65
CA GLU A 105 -12.54 9.02 5.15
C GLU A 105 -11.57 8.45 4.10
N VAL A 106 -10.63 9.25 3.60
CA VAL A 106 -9.65 8.76 2.63
C VAL A 106 -8.69 7.79 3.31
N GLY A 107 -8.57 6.59 2.75
CA GLY A 107 -7.63 5.59 3.21
C GLY A 107 -6.19 6.12 3.22
N ALA A 108 -5.46 5.83 4.29
CA ALA A 108 -4.08 6.30 4.43
C ALA A 108 -3.16 5.77 3.32
N ASP A 109 -3.37 4.55 2.86
CA ASP A 109 -2.67 3.92 1.74
C ASP A 109 -2.78 4.74 0.45
N ARG A 110 -3.97 5.23 0.14
CA ARG A 110 -4.23 6.08 -1.04
C ARG A 110 -3.47 7.41 -0.96
N LEU A 111 -3.51 8.07 0.21
CA LEU A 111 -2.76 9.31 0.42
C LEU A 111 -1.25 9.09 0.42
N LEU A 112 -0.77 7.95 0.92
CA LEU A 112 0.66 7.58 0.89
C LEU A 112 1.14 7.37 -0.54
N ASN A 113 0.36 6.64 -1.34
CA ASN A 113 0.67 6.43 -2.75
C ASN A 113 0.69 7.75 -3.53
N ALA A 114 -0.31 8.62 -3.32
CA ALA A 114 -0.37 9.94 -3.93
C ALA A 114 0.81 10.82 -3.51
N LEU A 115 1.19 10.77 -2.22
CA LEU A 115 2.34 11.50 -1.68
C LEU A 115 3.65 11.11 -2.36
N ALA A 116 3.91 9.81 -2.47
CA ALA A 116 5.14 9.31 -3.07
C ALA A 116 5.19 9.56 -4.59
N ALA A 117 4.07 9.36 -5.28
CA ALA A 117 3.99 9.62 -6.71
C ALA A 117 4.18 11.12 -7.03
N GLN A 118 3.53 11.99 -6.27
CA GLN A 118 3.69 13.44 -6.42
C GLN A 118 5.12 13.92 -6.13
N ASP A 119 5.75 13.41 -5.08
CA ASP A 119 7.14 13.76 -4.73
C ASP A 119 8.13 13.35 -5.83
N ARG A 120 7.85 12.21 -6.51
CA ARG A 120 8.77 11.64 -7.52
C ARG A 120 8.55 12.17 -8.92
N PHE A 121 7.29 12.38 -9.30
CA PHE A 121 6.92 12.68 -10.70
C PHE A 121 6.29 14.06 -10.89
N GLY A 122 5.92 14.75 -9.80
CA GLY A 122 5.07 15.94 -9.88
C GLY A 122 3.64 15.58 -10.25
N GLY A 123 2.86 16.55 -10.72
CA GLY A 123 1.51 16.37 -11.23
C GLY A 123 1.33 17.01 -12.60
N PRO A 124 0.19 16.78 -13.28
CA PRO A 124 -0.93 15.95 -12.87
C PRO A 124 -0.67 14.45 -13.09
N LEU A 125 -1.19 13.60 -12.20
CA LEU A 125 -0.99 12.16 -12.30
C LEU A 125 -2.18 11.34 -11.75
N ILE A 126 -2.25 10.09 -12.20
CA ILE A 126 -3.17 9.07 -11.69
C ILE A 126 -2.32 7.92 -11.12
N VAL A 127 -2.55 7.57 -9.87
CA VAL A 127 -1.96 6.37 -9.29
C VAL A 127 -2.96 5.23 -9.39
N VAL A 128 -2.56 4.12 -10.00
CA VAL A 128 -3.36 2.88 -10.06
C VAL A 128 -2.74 1.87 -9.12
N ASP A 129 -3.43 1.52 -8.04
CA ASP A 129 -2.98 0.48 -7.09
C ASP A 129 -3.76 -0.82 -7.31
N PHE A 130 -3.03 -1.88 -7.68
CA PHE A 130 -3.56 -3.24 -7.86
C PHE A 130 -3.48 -4.03 -6.55
N GLY A 131 -4.27 -3.62 -5.57
CA GLY A 131 -4.38 -4.25 -4.26
C GLY A 131 -5.59 -5.17 -4.09
N THR A 132 -6.12 -5.26 -2.86
CA THR A 132 -7.38 -5.95 -2.55
C THR A 132 -8.56 -5.31 -3.29
N ALA A 133 -8.60 -3.99 -3.34
CA ALA A 133 -9.33 -3.21 -4.34
C ALA A 133 -8.35 -2.71 -5.40
N THR A 134 -8.84 -2.34 -6.58
CA THR A 134 -8.07 -1.56 -7.57
C THR A 134 -8.49 -0.11 -7.43
N THR A 135 -7.59 0.75 -7.00
CA THR A 135 -7.87 2.17 -6.81
C THR A 135 -7.21 3.02 -7.89
N PHE A 136 -7.84 4.16 -8.18
CA PHE A 136 -7.31 5.20 -9.07
C PHE A 136 -7.31 6.49 -8.27
N ASP A 137 -6.15 6.98 -7.93
CA ASP A 137 -5.96 8.17 -7.11
C ASP A 137 -5.46 9.33 -7.96
N VAL A 138 -6.16 10.46 -7.90
CA VAL A 138 -5.96 11.59 -8.78
C VAL A 138 -5.26 12.73 -8.06
N VAL A 139 -4.14 13.17 -8.61
CA VAL A 139 -3.37 14.32 -8.13
C VAL A 139 -3.33 15.38 -9.22
N ASP A 140 -3.64 16.62 -8.88
CA ASP A 140 -3.64 17.74 -9.83
C ASP A 140 -2.22 18.26 -10.12
N GLN A 141 -2.14 19.24 -11.03
CA GLN A 141 -0.88 19.89 -11.40
C GLN A 141 -0.16 20.60 -10.24
N ASP A 142 -0.91 21.03 -9.22
CA ASP A 142 -0.39 21.69 -8.02
C ASP A 142 -0.01 20.69 -6.92
N GLY A 143 -0.19 19.39 -7.19
CA GLY A 143 0.08 18.30 -6.26
C GLY A 143 -1.04 18.02 -5.26
N ALA A 144 -2.23 18.63 -5.40
CA ALA A 144 -3.35 18.35 -4.52
C ALA A 144 -4.05 17.03 -4.87
N TYR A 145 -4.45 16.28 -3.85
CA TYR A 145 -5.25 15.07 -4.01
C TYR A 145 -6.71 15.43 -4.28
N LEU A 146 -7.25 14.98 -5.40
CA LEU A 146 -8.61 15.31 -5.85
C LEU A 146 -9.64 14.21 -5.55
N GLY A 147 -9.21 13.06 -5.02
CA GLY A 147 -10.07 11.89 -4.88
C GLY A 147 -9.71 10.80 -5.89
N GLY A 148 -10.69 10.01 -6.31
CA GLY A 148 -10.42 8.96 -7.30
C GLY A 148 -11.52 7.92 -7.39
N VAL A 149 -11.18 6.75 -7.93
CA VAL A 149 -12.11 5.64 -8.18
C VAL A 149 -11.67 4.41 -7.40
N ILE A 150 -12.62 3.64 -6.91
CA ILE A 150 -12.38 2.33 -6.26
C ILE A 150 -13.17 1.28 -7.04
N ALA A 151 -12.45 0.29 -7.56
CA ALA A 151 -13.03 -0.86 -8.24
C ALA A 151 -12.73 -2.15 -7.46
N PRO A 152 -13.51 -3.22 -7.64
CA PRO A 152 -13.17 -4.52 -7.06
C PRO A 152 -11.77 -4.95 -7.49
N GLY A 153 -10.96 -5.50 -6.58
CA GLY A 153 -9.67 -6.05 -6.94
C GLY A 153 -9.80 -7.34 -7.76
N ILE A 154 -8.75 -7.70 -8.47
CA ILE A 154 -8.78 -8.81 -9.43
C ILE A 154 -9.04 -10.15 -8.75
N ASN A 155 -8.35 -10.42 -7.63
CA ASN A 155 -8.54 -11.65 -6.86
C ASN A 155 -9.96 -11.74 -6.30
N LEU A 156 -10.53 -10.61 -5.84
CA LEU A 156 -11.90 -10.53 -5.38
C LEU A 156 -12.88 -10.83 -6.52
N SER A 157 -12.64 -10.31 -7.72
CA SER A 157 -13.50 -10.55 -8.90
C SER A 157 -13.46 -12.01 -9.35
N ILE A 158 -12.29 -12.67 -9.29
CA ILE A 158 -12.15 -14.11 -9.59
C ILE A 158 -12.91 -14.94 -8.57
N GLU A 159 -12.73 -14.64 -7.29
CA GLU A 159 -13.40 -15.38 -6.22
C GLU A 159 -14.93 -15.21 -6.29
N ALA A 160 -15.40 -13.99 -6.53
CA ALA A 160 -16.82 -13.70 -6.73
C ALA A 160 -17.42 -14.48 -7.91
N LEU A 161 -16.68 -14.54 -9.04
CA LEU A 161 -17.11 -15.31 -10.22
C LEU A 161 -17.16 -16.81 -9.94
N HIS A 162 -16.17 -17.34 -9.20
CA HIS A 162 -16.14 -18.75 -8.78
C HIS A 162 -17.31 -19.09 -7.84
N GLN A 163 -17.58 -18.22 -6.85
CA GLN A 163 -18.65 -18.45 -5.88
C GLN A 163 -20.05 -18.31 -6.47
N ALA A 164 -20.25 -17.37 -7.41
CA ALA A 164 -21.56 -17.11 -8.02
C ALA A 164 -21.96 -18.15 -9.06
N ALA A 165 -21.01 -18.93 -9.61
CA ALA A 165 -21.28 -19.85 -10.71
C ALA A 165 -20.83 -21.27 -10.34
N ALA A 166 -21.78 -22.15 -10.00
CA ALA A 166 -21.56 -23.50 -9.48
C ALA A 166 -20.62 -24.41 -10.30
N ARG A 167 -20.34 -24.06 -11.55
CA ARG A 167 -19.51 -24.87 -12.47
C ARG A 167 -18.19 -24.20 -12.86
N LEU A 168 -17.91 -22.97 -12.40
CA LEU A 168 -16.69 -22.28 -12.74
C LEU A 168 -15.56 -22.64 -11.76
N PRO A 169 -14.43 -23.17 -12.24
CA PRO A 169 -13.31 -23.53 -11.37
C PRO A 169 -12.59 -22.27 -10.86
N ARG A 170 -11.80 -22.41 -9.78
CA ARG A 170 -10.80 -21.41 -9.44
C ARG A 170 -9.74 -21.38 -10.51
N ILE A 171 -9.37 -20.18 -10.95
CA ILE A 171 -8.35 -19.97 -11.97
C ILE A 171 -7.22 -19.09 -11.43
N GLY A 172 -6.01 -19.30 -11.94
CA GLY A 172 -4.90 -18.36 -11.76
C GLY A 172 -5.00 -17.19 -12.73
N ILE A 173 -4.44 -16.06 -12.35
CA ILE A 173 -4.32 -14.87 -13.21
C ILE A 173 -3.08 -15.02 -14.08
N GLY A 174 -3.23 -14.72 -15.37
CA GLY A 174 -2.15 -14.65 -16.32
C GLY A 174 -2.63 -14.04 -17.62
N ARG A 175 -1.70 -13.51 -18.41
CA ARG A 175 -2.01 -12.99 -19.74
C ARG A 175 -2.36 -14.14 -20.70
N PRO A 176 -3.56 -14.18 -21.26
CA PRO A 176 -3.94 -15.23 -22.21
C PRO A 176 -3.25 -15.02 -23.56
N HIS A 177 -2.90 -16.10 -24.24
CA HIS A 177 -2.30 -16.06 -25.57
C HIS A 177 -3.28 -15.62 -26.65
N VAL A 178 -4.57 -15.87 -26.44
CA VAL A 178 -5.66 -15.52 -27.37
C VAL A 178 -6.84 -14.92 -26.59
N VAL A 179 -7.56 -14.00 -27.21
CA VAL A 179 -8.71 -13.37 -26.56
C VAL A 179 -9.90 -14.32 -26.49
N ILE A 180 -10.16 -15.10 -27.57
CA ILE A 180 -11.29 -16.02 -27.64
C ILE A 180 -10.87 -17.36 -27.05
N GLY A 181 -11.23 -17.62 -25.78
CA GLY A 181 -11.01 -18.91 -25.14
C GLY A 181 -11.94 -19.99 -25.69
N LYS A 182 -11.41 -21.16 -26.02
CA LYS A 182 -12.17 -22.28 -26.57
C LYS A 182 -12.68 -23.28 -25.55
N SER A 183 -12.46 -23.01 -24.26
CA SER A 183 -12.98 -23.76 -23.12
C SER A 183 -13.15 -22.82 -21.91
N THR A 184 -13.78 -23.31 -20.85
CA THR A 184 -14.18 -22.49 -19.69
C THR A 184 -13.00 -21.76 -19.06
N VAL A 185 -11.88 -22.46 -18.76
CA VAL A 185 -10.73 -21.85 -18.08
C VAL A 185 -10.07 -20.75 -18.92
N PRO A 186 -9.69 -20.97 -20.20
CA PRO A 186 -9.17 -19.90 -21.06
C PRO A 186 -10.15 -18.76 -21.27
N ALA A 187 -11.46 -19.03 -21.36
CA ALA A 187 -12.47 -17.99 -21.50
C ALA A 187 -12.55 -17.10 -20.24
N MET A 188 -12.50 -17.71 -19.05
CA MET A 188 -12.46 -16.98 -17.78
C MET A 188 -11.18 -16.16 -17.64
N GLN A 189 -10.01 -16.75 -17.94
CA GLN A 189 -8.72 -16.05 -17.90
C GLN A 189 -8.72 -14.83 -18.83
N SER A 190 -9.24 -15.00 -20.04
CA SER A 190 -9.36 -13.92 -21.01
C SER A 190 -10.29 -12.82 -20.52
N GLY A 191 -11.46 -13.17 -20.00
CA GLY A 191 -12.42 -12.21 -19.47
C GLY A 191 -11.87 -11.40 -18.30
N ILE A 192 -11.17 -12.06 -17.38
CA ILE A 192 -10.52 -11.38 -16.24
C ILE A 192 -9.39 -10.47 -16.73
N TYR A 193 -8.44 -11.00 -17.50
CA TYR A 193 -7.27 -10.22 -17.91
C TYR A 193 -7.66 -9.02 -18.79
N TRP A 194 -8.33 -9.27 -19.91
CA TRP A 194 -8.71 -8.21 -20.83
C TRP A 194 -9.82 -7.30 -20.31
N GLY A 195 -10.71 -7.85 -19.45
CA GLY A 195 -11.70 -7.05 -18.74
C GLY A 195 -11.05 -6.02 -17.82
N TYR A 196 -9.97 -6.40 -17.10
CA TYR A 196 -9.22 -5.46 -16.28
C TYR A 196 -8.37 -4.48 -17.08
N VAL A 197 -7.75 -4.91 -18.17
CA VAL A 197 -7.08 -4.00 -19.10
C VAL A 197 -8.06 -2.93 -19.58
N GLY A 198 -9.24 -3.35 -20.06
CA GLY A 198 -10.29 -2.41 -20.51
C GLY A 198 -10.85 -1.53 -19.38
N LEU A 199 -10.94 -2.04 -18.15
CA LEU A 199 -11.33 -1.25 -16.98
C LEU A 199 -10.30 -0.15 -16.70
N VAL A 200 -9.01 -0.47 -16.70
CA VAL A 200 -7.93 0.50 -16.48
C VAL A 200 -7.92 1.56 -17.57
N GLU A 201 -7.91 1.15 -18.83
CA GLU A 201 -7.93 2.08 -19.97
C GLU A 201 -9.17 2.97 -19.96
N GLY A 202 -10.35 2.36 -19.72
CA GLY A 202 -11.61 3.08 -19.69
C GLY A 202 -11.73 4.09 -18.56
N LEU A 203 -11.23 3.78 -17.36
CA LEU A 203 -11.25 4.69 -16.22
C LEU A 203 -10.19 5.79 -16.37
N VAL A 204 -8.99 5.48 -16.81
CA VAL A 204 -7.95 6.48 -17.08
C VAL A 204 -8.43 7.50 -18.11
N ALA A 205 -9.02 7.04 -19.23
CA ALA A 205 -9.54 7.93 -20.26
C ALA A 205 -10.66 8.85 -19.73
N ARG A 206 -11.54 8.35 -18.87
CA ARG A 206 -12.62 9.14 -18.26
C ARG A 206 -12.10 10.16 -17.26
N ILE A 207 -11.15 9.75 -16.41
CA ILE A 207 -10.50 10.66 -15.45
C ILE A 207 -9.80 11.79 -16.18
N GLN A 208 -9.02 11.50 -17.22
CA GLN A 208 -8.33 12.52 -18.02
C GLN A 208 -9.30 13.44 -18.75
N SER A 209 -10.42 12.88 -19.27
CA SER A 209 -11.47 13.68 -19.90
C SER A 209 -12.16 14.62 -18.92
N GLU A 210 -12.44 14.17 -17.70
CA GLU A 210 -13.06 14.98 -16.66
C GLU A 210 -12.08 16.05 -16.14
N TYR A 211 -10.83 15.68 -15.95
CA TYR A 211 -9.76 16.60 -15.53
C TYR A 211 -9.44 17.65 -16.60
N GLY A 212 -9.63 17.33 -17.87
CA GLY A 212 -9.43 18.22 -19.01
C GLY A 212 -7.98 18.27 -19.53
N ALA A 213 -7.10 17.38 -19.08
CA ALA A 213 -5.72 17.28 -19.55
C ALA A 213 -5.19 15.85 -19.49
N ALA A 214 -4.10 15.57 -20.23
CA ALA A 214 -3.35 14.35 -20.09
C ALA A 214 -2.69 14.27 -18.69
N MET A 215 -2.68 13.08 -18.10
CA MET A 215 -2.12 12.81 -16.78
C MET A 215 -1.17 11.63 -16.85
N LYS A 216 -0.03 11.71 -16.17
CA LYS A 216 0.88 10.58 -16.05
C LYS A 216 0.20 9.45 -15.25
N VAL A 217 0.32 8.21 -15.71
CA VAL A 217 -0.25 7.04 -15.01
C VAL A 217 0.86 6.22 -14.39
N VAL A 218 0.83 6.14 -13.06
CA VAL A 218 1.79 5.39 -12.23
C VAL A 218 1.07 4.21 -11.60
N ALA A 219 1.57 3.01 -11.78
CA ALA A 219 0.98 1.81 -11.21
C ALA A 219 1.81 1.29 -10.02
N THR A 220 1.11 0.76 -9.02
CA THR A 220 1.68 0.06 -7.87
C THR A 220 0.86 -1.19 -7.54
N GLY A 221 1.30 -1.95 -6.53
CA GLY A 221 0.65 -3.19 -6.13
C GLY A 221 1.22 -4.43 -6.83
N GLY A 222 0.94 -5.59 -6.25
CA GLY A 222 1.59 -6.84 -6.66
C GLY A 222 1.27 -7.33 -8.07
N LEU A 223 0.17 -6.87 -8.67
CA LEU A 223 -0.25 -7.26 -10.02
C LEU A 223 0.02 -6.16 -11.07
N ALA A 224 0.56 -5.01 -10.68
CA ALA A 224 0.89 -3.94 -11.61
C ALA A 224 1.76 -4.39 -12.81
N PRO A 225 2.84 -5.19 -12.62
CA PRO A 225 3.66 -5.65 -13.74
C PRO A 225 2.87 -6.46 -14.77
N LEU A 226 1.97 -7.34 -14.31
CA LEU A 226 1.17 -8.19 -15.20
C LEU A 226 0.24 -7.38 -16.11
N PHE A 227 -0.39 -6.32 -15.56
CA PHE A 227 -1.35 -5.51 -16.33
C PHE A 227 -0.67 -4.45 -17.17
N ALA A 228 0.46 -3.91 -16.75
CA ALA A 228 1.25 -2.96 -17.55
C ALA A 228 1.74 -3.58 -18.88
N GLU A 229 1.95 -4.90 -18.93
CA GLU A 229 2.28 -5.59 -20.19
C GLU A 229 1.11 -5.59 -21.20
N GLY A 230 -0.12 -5.37 -20.75
CA GLY A 230 -1.32 -5.45 -21.58
C GLY A 230 -1.83 -4.12 -22.07
N THR A 231 -1.28 -3.01 -21.60
CA THR A 231 -1.78 -1.66 -21.93
C THR A 231 -0.64 -0.66 -22.04
N LEU A 232 -0.87 0.41 -22.82
CA LEU A 232 0.09 1.51 -22.97
C LEU A 232 -0.25 2.70 -22.05
N VAL A 233 -1.37 2.66 -21.33
CA VAL A 233 -1.75 3.79 -20.47
C VAL A 233 -0.95 3.84 -19.17
N ILE A 234 -0.39 2.74 -18.71
CA ILE A 234 0.51 2.69 -17.56
C ILE A 234 1.93 3.05 -18.02
N GLU A 235 2.43 4.19 -17.56
CA GLU A 235 3.73 4.71 -17.98
C GLU A 235 4.87 4.27 -17.05
N GLN A 236 4.56 4.09 -15.74
CA GLN A 236 5.54 3.75 -14.71
C GLN A 236 4.97 2.71 -13.75
N ILE A 237 5.85 1.84 -13.25
CA ILE A 237 5.53 0.86 -12.22
C ILE A 237 6.43 1.15 -11.01
N GLU A 238 5.82 1.39 -9.86
CA GLU A 238 6.50 1.71 -8.60
C GLU A 238 6.04 0.75 -7.50
N PRO A 239 6.74 -0.37 -7.30
CA PRO A 239 6.28 -1.42 -6.38
C PRO A 239 6.33 -1.01 -4.91
N ASP A 240 7.19 -0.06 -4.54
CA ASP A 240 7.42 0.36 -3.15
C ASP A 240 6.77 1.72 -2.82
N LEU A 241 5.80 2.16 -3.64
CA LEU A 241 5.20 3.50 -3.55
C LEU A 241 4.64 3.80 -2.15
N THR A 242 3.91 2.86 -1.55
CA THR A 242 3.34 3.01 -0.20
C THR A 242 4.44 3.16 0.87
N LEU A 243 5.53 2.39 0.74
CA LEU A 243 6.67 2.48 1.67
C LEU A 243 7.38 3.83 1.55
N ASP A 244 7.58 4.33 0.33
CA ASP A 244 8.13 5.66 0.08
C ASP A 244 7.22 6.74 0.63
N GLY A 245 5.91 6.61 0.48
CA GLY A 245 4.92 7.50 1.07
C GLY A 245 5.01 7.56 2.61
N LEU A 246 5.13 6.40 3.26
CA LEU A 246 5.33 6.32 4.71
C LEU A 246 6.64 6.97 5.15
N ARG A 247 7.72 6.76 4.41
CA ARG A 247 9.01 7.40 4.67
C ARG A 247 8.92 8.93 4.58
N LEU A 248 8.29 9.44 3.52
CA LEU A 248 8.06 10.87 3.31
C LEU A 248 7.15 11.47 4.39
N LEU A 249 6.07 10.78 4.74
CA LEU A 249 5.16 11.20 5.81
C LEU A 249 5.90 11.30 7.15
N ALA A 250 6.74 10.31 7.47
CA ALA A 250 7.55 10.33 8.68
C ALA A 250 8.56 11.48 8.70
N ALA A 251 9.13 11.86 7.54
CA ALA A 251 10.04 13.01 7.44
C ALA A 251 9.32 14.34 7.70
N ARG A 252 8.07 14.47 7.24
CA ARG A 252 7.24 15.68 7.42
C ARG A 252 6.61 15.81 8.82
N ASN A 253 6.53 14.70 9.56
CA ASN A 253 5.91 14.64 10.88
C ASN A 253 6.90 14.06 11.91
N PRO A 254 7.80 14.86 12.46
CA PRO A 254 8.74 14.38 13.47
C PRO A 254 7.96 13.91 14.71
N THR A 255 8.23 12.69 15.14
CA THR A 255 7.67 12.12 16.38
C THR A 255 8.53 12.52 17.58
N PRO A 256 7.93 12.75 18.77
CA PRO A 256 8.68 12.96 19.99
C PRO A 256 9.61 11.77 20.28
N THR A 257 10.75 12.07 20.88
CA THR A 257 11.68 11.03 21.35
C THR A 257 10.96 10.14 22.36
N PHE A 258 11.10 8.82 22.24
CA PHE A 258 10.51 7.86 23.17
C PHE A 258 11.13 8.06 24.58
N THR A 259 10.34 8.61 25.51
CA THR A 259 10.70 8.69 26.92
C THR A 259 10.01 7.54 27.66
N ARG A 260 10.80 6.66 28.25
CA ARG A 260 10.28 5.58 29.10
C ARG A 260 9.70 6.21 30.36
N ASP A 261 8.39 6.16 30.52
CA ASP A 261 7.74 6.56 31.77
C ASP A 261 8.18 5.58 32.85
N LYS A 262 9.07 6.04 33.76
CA LYS A 262 9.62 5.25 34.87
C LYS A 262 8.59 5.02 35.98
N THR A 263 7.39 5.58 35.88
CA THR A 263 6.43 5.66 36.98
C THR A 263 5.51 4.44 37.13
N ARG A 264 5.56 3.44 36.23
CA ARG A 264 4.70 2.25 36.29
C ARG A 264 5.32 0.98 36.91
N LEU A 265 6.47 1.09 37.57
CA LEU A 265 7.11 -0.05 38.23
C LEU A 265 7.08 0.00 39.78
N ILE A 266 6.30 0.88 40.40
CA ILE A 266 6.25 1.04 41.87
C ILE A 266 4.85 0.77 42.46
N GLU A 267 3.91 0.17 41.75
CA GLU A 267 2.64 -0.23 42.34
C GLU A 267 2.35 -1.73 42.14
N SER A 268 3.27 -2.59 42.56
CA SER A 268 2.99 -3.99 42.85
C SER A 268 4.06 -4.56 43.78
N GLU A 269 4.05 -4.13 45.05
CA GLU A 269 4.50 -4.91 46.19
C GLU A 269 3.34 -5.13 47.15
#